data_a764cae6233481d3e1fa7ec25e830686
#
_entry.id   a764cae6233481d3e1fa7ec25e830686
#
_cell.length_a   1.000
_cell.length_b   1.000
_cell.length_c   1.000
_cell.angle_alpha   90.00
_cell.angle_beta   90.00
_cell.angle_gamma   90.00
#
_symmetry.space_group_name_H-M   'P 1'
#
loop_
_entity.id
_entity.type
_entity.pdbx_description
1 polymer ?
#
loop_
_entity_poly.entity_id
_entity_poly.type
_entity_poly.pdbx_seq_one_letter_code
_entity_poly.pdbx_strand_id
1 'polypeptide(L)'
;MSTVESPRTRPAEAPARTWPTETLARVPYWVYQDEANYRAELRRLFEGPTWNYVCLESDLARPGQYRTAFVGEMPVIATRGDDGEIHAFENRCAHRGALIAIDDAGCTKRFQCVYHAWNYDLRGNLIGVAFERGSHGKGGMPPDFCKADHGPRKLHTTTLCGLVFATLSADTPPIKEYLGDDIRGRIERVLRRPVEVLGRFTQ
;
A
#
# COMPACT_ATOMS: atom_id res chain seq x y z
N MET A 1 49.21 -23.17 -25.27
CA MET A 1 48.04 -22.30 -25.22
C MET A 1 48.06 -21.61 -23.88
N SER A 2 48.49 -20.34 -23.83
CA SER A 2 48.68 -19.55 -22.61
C SER A 2 47.39 -18.75 -22.38
N THR A 3 46.66 -19.04 -21.32
CA THR A 3 45.48 -18.30 -20.91
C THR A 3 45.93 -16.99 -20.26
N VAL A 4 45.68 -15.90 -20.94
CA VAL A 4 45.86 -14.54 -20.40
C VAL A 4 44.70 -14.26 -19.46
N GLU A 5 44.93 -14.31 -18.11
CA GLU A 5 43.98 -13.79 -17.14
C GLU A 5 43.85 -12.27 -17.25
N SER A 6 42.65 -11.82 -17.55
CA SER A 6 42.32 -10.40 -17.55
C SER A 6 42.41 -9.85 -16.13
N PRO A 7 43.03 -8.69 -15.85
CA PRO A 7 43.13 -8.15 -14.50
C PRO A 7 41.72 -7.77 -14.00
N ARG A 8 41.31 -8.38 -12.90
CA ARG A 8 40.10 -7.98 -12.15
C ARG A 8 40.32 -6.56 -11.64
N THR A 9 39.70 -5.60 -12.30
CA THR A 9 39.61 -4.22 -11.78
C THR A 9 38.93 -4.24 -10.43
N ARG A 10 39.65 -3.82 -9.39
CA ARG A 10 39.10 -3.58 -8.06
C ARG A 10 37.93 -2.59 -8.20
N PRO A 11 36.76 -2.87 -7.62
CA PRO A 11 35.67 -1.90 -7.66
C PRO A 11 36.16 -0.61 -7.04
N ALA A 12 35.98 0.52 -7.73
CA ALA A 12 36.31 1.83 -7.21
C ALA A 12 35.61 1.99 -5.86
N GLU A 13 36.36 2.41 -4.83
CA GLU A 13 35.80 2.75 -3.53
C GLU A 13 34.66 3.76 -3.73
N ALA A 14 33.48 3.44 -3.22
CA ALA A 14 32.35 4.35 -3.30
C ALA A 14 32.76 5.70 -2.67
N PRO A 15 32.47 6.84 -3.33
CA PRO A 15 32.88 8.15 -2.82
C PRO A 15 32.34 8.33 -1.39
N ALA A 16 33.16 8.91 -0.51
CA ALA A 16 32.81 9.17 0.88
C ALA A 16 31.47 9.93 0.93
N ARG A 17 30.47 9.35 1.61
CA ARG A 17 29.13 9.92 1.78
C ARG A 17 29.18 11.03 2.83
N THR A 18 29.56 12.23 2.43
CA THR A 18 29.61 13.40 3.30
C THR A 18 28.44 14.33 3.01
N TRP A 19 27.74 14.76 4.06
CA TRP A 19 26.76 15.82 3.94
C TRP A 19 27.51 17.17 3.93
N PRO A 20 27.20 18.09 3.00
CA PRO A 20 27.79 19.42 2.99
C PRO A 20 27.45 20.15 4.30
N THR A 21 28.46 20.53 5.09
CA THR A 21 28.25 21.21 6.37
C THR A 21 28.02 22.70 6.23
N GLU A 22 28.37 23.26 5.07
CA GLU A 22 28.37 24.72 4.84
C GLU A 22 27.00 25.29 4.48
N THR A 23 26.07 24.46 4.01
CA THR A 23 24.72 24.90 3.59
C THR A 23 23.73 23.77 3.50
N LEU A 24 22.50 24.03 3.89
CA LEU A 24 21.35 23.14 3.64
C LEU A 24 20.74 23.33 2.23
N ALA A 25 21.32 24.24 1.42
CA ALA A 25 20.78 24.56 0.09
C ALA A 25 21.04 23.48 -0.97
N ARG A 26 21.89 22.50 -0.68
CA ARG A 26 22.21 21.38 -1.58
C ARG A 26 22.06 20.06 -0.88
N VAL A 27 21.21 19.19 -1.44
CA VAL A 27 21.10 17.79 -1.03
C VAL A 27 22.03 16.98 -1.95
N PRO A 28 22.96 16.19 -1.41
CA PRO A 28 23.83 15.34 -2.22
C PRO A 28 23.02 14.30 -2.99
N TYR A 29 23.36 14.05 -4.24
CA TYR A 29 22.65 13.08 -5.08
C TYR A 29 22.59 11.66 -4.51
N TRP A 30 23.62 11.26 -3.75
CA TRP A 30 23.65 9.93 -3.12
C TRP A 30 22.46 9.71 -2.16
N VAL A 31 21.90 10.75 -1.56
CA VAL A 31 20.72 10.64 -0.67
C VAL A 31 19.55 10.01 -1.40
N TYR A 32 19.38 10.34 -2.68
CA TYR A 32 18.29 9.82 -3.53
C TYR A 32 18.59 8.49 -4.21
N GLN A 33 19.86 8.05 -4.18
CA GLN A 33 20.31 6.86 -4.90
C GLN A 33 20.78 5.74 -3.96
N ASP A 34 20.84 6.02 -2.66
CA ASP A 34 21.32 5.08 -1.68
C ASP A 34 20.24 4.08 -1.26
N GLU A 35 20.48 2.80 -1.54
CA GLU A 35 19.58 1.71 -1.20
C GLU A 35 19.31 1.61 0.31
N ALA A 36 20.29 1.89 1.16
CA ALA A 36 20.13 1.83 2.60
C ALA A 36 19.21 2.95 3.11
N ASN A 37 19.33 4.17 2.53
CA ASN A 37 18.40 5.26 2.81
C ASN A 37 16.98 4.89 2.37
N TYR A 38 16.83 4.42 1.15
CA TYR A 38 15.54 4.01 0.62
C TYR A 38 14.86 2.95 1.50
N ARG A 39 15.61 1.92 1.91
CA ARG A 39 15.08 0.90 2.84
C ARG A 39 14.73 1.46 4.21
N ALA A 40 15.49 2.47 4.68
CA ALA A 40 15.16 3.15 5.94
C ALA A 40 13.89 4.00 5.81
N GLU A 41 13.70 4.71 4.69
CA GLU A 41 12.48 5.48 4.39
C GLU A 41 11.25 4.57 4.32
N LEU A 42 11.32 3.44 3.58
CA LEU A 42 10.22 2.47 3.54
C LEU A 42 9.79 2.06 4.95
N ARG A 43 10.73 1.65 5.80
CA ARG A 43 10.42 1.19 7.16
C ARG A 43 9.92 2.30 8.09
N ARG A 44 10.50 3.51 7.99
CA ARG A 44 10.23 4.59 8.96
C ARG A 44 9.09 5.51 8.55
N LEU A 45 8.96 5.77 7.24
CA LEU A 45 7.98 6.72 6.72
C LEU A 45 6.70 6.00 6.23
N PHE A 46 6.84 4.90 5.48
CA PHE A 46 5.67 4.26 4.88
C PHE A 46 5.09 3.14 5.73
N GLU A 47 5.95 2.31 6.35
CA GLU A 47 5.54 1.16 7.16
C GLU A 47 5.51 1.46 8.66
N GLY A 48 6.07 2.60 9.07
CA GLY A 48 6.11 3.07 10.45
C GLY A 48 4.79 3.68 10.94
N PRO A 49 4.78 4.33 12.12
CA PRO A 49 3.59 4.95 12.70
C PRO A 49 3.26 6.27 12.00
N THR A 50 2.95 6.21 10.72
CA THR A 50 2.66 7.35 9.84
C THR A 50 1.36 7.13 9.07
N TRP A 51 0.65 8.23 8.79
CA TRP A 51 -0.51 8.22 7.93
C TRP A 51 -0.09 8.45 6.47
N ASN A 52 -0.44 7.51 5.60
CA ASN A 52 -0.22 7.59 4.17
C ASN A 52 -1.53 7.94 3.46
N TYR A 53 -1.52 8.95 2.58
CA TYR A 53 -2.67 9.25 1.74
C TYR A 53 -2.90 8.12 0.73
N VAL A 54 -4.15 7.72 0.57
CA VAL A 54 -4.53 6.60 -0.32
C VAL A 54 -5.41 7.07 -1.48
N CYS A 55 -6.50 7.78 -1.19
CA CYS A 55 -7.45 8.24 -2.20
C CYS A 55 -8.36 9.34 -1.64
N LEU A 56 -9.25 9.86 -2.47
CA LEU A 56 -10.32 10.72 -2.02
C LEU A 56 -11.51 9.88 -1.50
N GLU A 57 -12.21 10.41 -0.52
CA GLU A 57 -13.44 9.77 -0.03
C GLU A 57 -14.54 9.75 -1.12
N SER A 58 -14.53 10.72 -2.03
CA SER A 58 -15.40 10.76 -3.22
C SER A 58 -15.16 9.62 -4.21
N ASP A 59 -13.94 9.06 -4.24
CA ASP A 59 -13.65 7.85 -5.04
C ASP A 59 -14.38 6.62 -4.48
N LEU A 60 -14.81 6.67 -3.21
CA LEU A 60 -15.43 5.59 -2.46
C LEU A 60 -16.83 5.99 -1.95
N ALA A 61 -17.63 6.69 -2.77
CA ALA A 61 -18.91 7.29 -2.36
C ALA A 61 -20.00 6.26 -2.03
N ARG A 62 -19.92 5.05 -2.58
CA ARG A 62 -20.95 3.99 -2.42
C ARG A 62 -20.32 2.65 -2.06
N PRO A 63 -21.04 1.81 -1.29
CA PRO A 63 -20.60 0.45 -1.00
C PRO A 63 -20.16 -0.31 -2.26
N GLY A 64 -19.08 -1.05 -2.16
CA GLY A 64 -18.47 -1.79 -3.26
C GLY A 64 -17.47 -1.01 -4.11
N GLN A 65 -17.48 0.33 -4.06
CA GLN A 65 -16.45 1.10 -4.76
C GLN A 65 -15.08 0.87 -4.11
N TYR A 66 -14.07 0.80 -4.96
CA TYR A 66 -12.69 0.62 -4.54
C TYR A 66 -11.72 1.48 -5.35
N ARG A 67 -10.57 1.74 -4.76
CA ARG A 67 -9.41 2.39 -5.37
C ARG A 67 -8.15 1.63 -5.02
N THR A 68 -7.27 1.41 -6.01
CA THR A 68 -5.91 0.89 -5.75
C THR A 68 -4.93 2.04 -5.57
N ALA A 69 -3.95 1.84 -4.69
CA ALA A 69 -2.90 2.79 -4.38
C ALA A 69 -1.64 2.05 -3.91
N PHE A 70 -0.65 2.81 -3.43
CA PHE A 70 0.55 2.26 -2.83
C PHE A 70 0.83 2.93 -1.49
N VAL A 71 1.31 2.14 -0.53
CA VAL A 71 1.93 2.61 0.70
C VAL A 71 3.39 2.16 0.64
N GLY A 72 4.30 3.09 0.32
CA GLY A 72 5.65 2.72 -0.09
C GLY A 72 5.62 1.83 -1.34
N GLU A 73 6.18 0.63 -1.25
CA GLU A 73 6.14 -0.39 -2.32
C GLU A 73 4.94 -1.35 -2.20
N MET A 74 4.18 -1.27 -1.13
CA MET A 74 3.04 -2.16 -0.90
C MET A 74 1.83 -1.71 -1.72
N PRO A 75 1.34 -2.50 -2.67
CA PRO A 75 0.08 -2.22 -3.34
C PRO A 75 -1.06 -2.43 -2.34
N VAL A 76 -2.00 -1.49 -2.30
CA VAL A 76 -3.16 -1.53 -1.39
C VAL A 76 -4.46 -1.31 -2.15
N ILE A 77 -5.56 -1.82 -1.60
CA ILE A 77 -6.92 -1.56 -2.03
C ILE A 77 -7.61 -0.81 -0.90
N ALA A 78 -8.20 0.34 -1.20
CA ALA A 78 -9.17 1.00 -0.34
C ALA A 78 -10.58 0.74 -0.86
N THR A 79 -11.53 0.43 0.02
CA THR A 79 -12.91 0.07 -0.34
C THR A 79 -13.90 0.80 0.54
N ARG A 80 -15.12 1.04 0.02
CA ARG A 80 -16.30 1.31 0.85
C ARG A 80 -16.99 -0.02 1.15
N GLY A 81 -16.98 -0.43 2.41
CA GLY A 81 -17.69 -1.63 2.85
C GLY A 81 -19.19 -1.51 2.82
N ASP A 82 -19.90 -2.64 2.93
CA ASP A 82 -21.36 -2.68 3.07
C ASP A 82 -21.84 -2.07 4.40
N ASP A 83 -20.94 -1.95 5.38
CA ASP A 83 -21.16 -1.24 6.65
C ASP A 83 -21.08 0.28 6.54
N GLY A 84 -20.72 0.79 5.36
CA GLY A 84 -20.51 2.21 5.10
C GLY A 84 -19.14 2.74 5.51
N GLU A 85 -18.30 1.89 6.12
CA GLU A 85 -16.95 2.26 6.54
C GLU A 85 -15.92 2.09 5.41
N ILE A 86 -14.81 2.79 5.51
CA ILE A 86 -13.68 2.62 4.60
C ILE A 86 -12.71 1.61 5.19
N HIS A 87 -12.39 0.60 4.40
CA HIS A 87 -11.40 -0.42 4.72
C HIS A 87 -10.22 -0.32 3.76
N ALA A 88 -9.03 -0.68 4.23
CA ALA A 88 -7.86 -0.83 3.37
C ALA A 88 -7.11 -2.12 3.71
N PHE A 89 -6.59 -2.77 2.66
CA PHE A 89 -5.81 -3.99 2.81
C PHE A 89 -4.82 -4.14 1.66
N GLU A 90 -3.79 -4.93 1.87
CA GLU A 90 -2.78 -5.22 0.86
C GLU A 90 -3.40 -5.84 -0.39
N ASN A 91 -3.07 -5.31 -1.55
CA ASN A 91 -3.55 -5.81 -2.85
C ASN A 91 -2.70 -7.01 -3.30
N ARG A 92 -2.60 -8.02 -2.44
CA ARG A 92 -1.92 -9.29 -2.74
C ARG A 92 -2.72 -10.46 -2.20
N CYS A 93 -2.95 -11.44 -3.08
CA CYS A 93 -3.62 -12.66 -2.71
C CYS A 93 -2.77 -13.47 -1.71
N ALA A 94 -3.35 -13.81 -0.57
CA ALA A 94 -2.67 -14.56 0.49
C ALA A 94 -2.20 -15.96 0.05
N HIS A 95 -2.71 -16.47 -1.08
CA HIS A 95 -2.29 -17.75 -1.63
C HIS A 95 -0.87 -17.70 -2.22
N ARG A 96 -0.63 -16.83 -3.23
CA ARG A 96 0.64 -16.75 -3.98
C ARG A 96 0.99 -15.33 -4.44
N GLY A 97 0.47 -14.30 -3.78
CA GLY A 97 0.89 -12.92 -3.96
C GLY A 97 0.43 -12.22 -5.25
N ALA A 98 -0.45 -12.83 -6.06
CA ALA A 98 -1.00 -12.16 -7.24
C ALA A 98 -1.86 -10.96 -6.81
N LEU A 99 -1.94 -9.91 -7.63
CA LEU A 99 -2.84 -8.79 -7.38
C LEU A 99 -4.29 -9.27 -7.31
N ILE A 100 -5.02 -8.79 -6.30
CA ILE A 100 -6.44 -9.10 -6.10
C ILE A 100 -7.30 -8.20 -7.00
N ALA A 101 -7.03 -6.89 -7.01
CA ALA A 101 -7.59 -5.92 -7.93
C ALA A 101 -6.52 -5.48 -8.93
N ILE A 102 -6.82 -5.57 -10.23
CA ILE A 102 -5.90 -5.21 -11.32
C ILE A 102 -6.18 -3.79 -11.78
N ASP A 103 -7.45 -3.39 -11.80
CA ASP A 103 -7.86 -2.05 -12.22
C ASP A 103 -7.60 -1.01 -11.12
N ASP A 104 -7.31 0.23 -11.52
CA ASP A 104 -7.06 1.34 -10.60
C ASP A 104 -8.27 1.69 -9.73
N ALA A 105 -9.48 1.47 -10.23
CA ALA A 105 -10.74 1.75 -9.55
C ALA A 105 -11.87 0.90 -10.10
N GLY A 106 -12.92 0.72 -9.33
CA GLY A 106 -14.12 0.00 -9.78
C GLY A 106 -15.17 -0.13 -8.71
N CYS A 107 -16.16 -0.98 -8.98
CA CYS A 107 -17.21 -1.31 -8.03
C CYS A 107 -17.48 -2.82 -8.08
N THR A 108 -17.39 -3.48 -6.93
CA THR A 108 -17.59 -4.92 -6.81
C THR A 108 -18.21 -5.29 -5.47
N LYS A 109 -18.87 -6.42 -5.39
CA LYS A 109 -19.34 -6.98 -4.11
C LYS A 109 -18.26 -7.84 -3.42
N ARG A 110 -17.30 -8.31 -4.16
CA ARG A 110 -16.19 -9.16 -3.69
C ARG A 110 -15.07 -9.15 -4.72
N PHE A 111 -13.87 -9.38 -4.29
CA PHE A 111 -12.72 -9.54 -5.14
C PHE A 111 -12.45 -11.02 -5.38
N GLN A 112 -12.24 -11.40 -6.63
CA GLN A 112 -11.82 -12.75 -6.98
C GLN A 112 -10.42 -12.70 -7.60
N CYS A 113 -9.47 -13.37 -6.96
CA CYS A 113 -8.14 -13.51 -7.50
C CYS A 113 -8.16 -14.21 -8.86
N VAL A 114 -7.57 -13.58 -9.87
CA VAL A 114 -7.55 -14.11 -11.25
C VAL A 114 -6.74 -15.38 -11.39
N TYR A 115 -5.84 -15.66 -10.42
CA TYR A 115 -4.93 -16.79 -10.55
C TYR A 115 -5.57 -18.12 -10.11
N HIS A 116 -6.14 -18.19 -8.90
CA HIS A 116 -6.73 -19.44 -8.37
C HIS A 116 -8.11 -19.24 -7.74
N ALA A 117 -8.81 -18.16 -8.13
CA ALA A 117 -10.18 -17.86 -7.71
C ALA A 117 -10.40 -17.81 -6.18
N TRP A 118 -9.39 -17.42 -5.40
CA TRP A 118 -9.60 -17.07 -4.01
C TRP A 118 -10.44 -15.79 -3.94
N ASN A 119 -11.45 -15.79 -3.08
CA ASN A 119 -12.43 -14.71 -2.99
C ASN A 119 -12.27 -13.95 -1.67
N TYR A 120 -12.29 -12.64 -1.76
CA TYR A 120 -12.19 -11.73 -0.63
C TYR A 120 -13.39 -10.80 -0.58
N ASP A 121 -13.86 -10.50 0.63
CA ASP A 121 -14.87 -9.47 0.84
C ASP A 121 -14.28 -8.05 0.74
N LEU A 122 -15.16 -7.03 0.91
CA LEU A 122 -14.74 -5.62 0.88
C LEU A 122 -13.86 -5.21 2.06
N ARG A 123 -13.70 -6.05 3.08
CA ARG A 123 -12.82 -5.85 4.23
C ARG A 123 -11.48 -6.61 4.10
N GLY A 124 -11.28 -7.30 2.97
CA GLY A 124 -10.10 -8.14 2.75
C GLY A 124 -10.13 -9.48 3.50
N ASN A 125 -11.29 -9.94 4.00
CA ASN A 125 -11.36 -11.28 4.57
C ASN A 125 -11.45 -12.31 3.45
N LEU A 126 -10.73 -13.42 3.59
CA LEU A 126 -10.90 -14.56 2.69
C LEU A 126 -12.25 -15.22 2.97
N ILE A 127 -13.14 -15.20 1.98
CA ILE A 127 -14.50 -15.76 2.10
C ILE A 127 -14.73 -17.02 1.28
N GLY A 128 -13.86 -17.31 0.32
CA GLY A 128 -13.98 -18.51 -0.51
C GLY A 128 -12.67 -18.94 -1.14
N VAL A 129 -12.51 -20.24 -1.26
CA VAL A 129 -11.37 -20.89 -1.92
C VAL A 129 -11.91 -21.88 -2.94
N ALA A 130 -11.42 -21.80 -4.18
CA ALA A 130 -11.81 -22.76 -5.20
C ALA A 130 -11.36 -24.17 -4.79
N PHE A 131 -12.26 -25.14 -4.96
CA PHE A 131 -12.03 -26.54 -4.60
C PHE A 131 -11.61 -26.76 -3.14
N GLU A 132 -12.07 -25.92 -2.20
CA GLU A 132 -11.79 -26.03 -0.76
C GLU A 132 -12.04 -27.45 -0.24
N ARG A 133 -13.10 -28.10 -0.70
CA ARG A 133 -13.47 -29.47 -0.33
C ARG A 133 -12.95 -30.54 -1.30
N GLY A 134 -12.06 -30.18 -2.22
CA GLY A 134 -11.58 -31.04 -3.27
C GLY A 134 -12.55 -31.21 -4.44
N SER A 135 -12.20 -32.07 -5.38
CA SER A 135 -13.01 -32.43 -6.53
C SER A 135 -13.17 -33.95 -6.59
N HIS A 136 -14.40 -34.45 -6.66
CA HIS A 136 -14.70 -35.89 -6.67
C HIS A 136 -14.06 -36.67 -5.51
N GLY A 137 -14.02 -36.06 -4.31
CA GLY A 137 -13.45 -36.67 -3.11
C GLY A 137 -11.92 -36.74 -3.06
N LYS A 138 -11.24 -36.01 -3.96
CA LYS A 138 -9.76 -35.96 -4.02
C LYS A 138 -9.26 -34.52 -3.88
N GLY A 139 -8.15 -34.33 -3.17
CA GLY A 139 -7.54 -33.02 -2.92
C GLY A 139 -8.37 -32.17 -1.97
N GLY A 140 -8.27 -30.86 -2.11
CA GLY A 140 -8.89 -29.88 -1.21
C GLY A 140 -7.89 -29.26 -0.25
N MET A 141 -8.39 -28.35 0.60
CA MET A 141 -7.58 -27.77 1.68
C MET A 141 -7.48 -28.77 2.84
N PRO A 142 -6.42 -28.69 3.66
CA PRO A 142 -6.30 -29.48 4.88
C PRO A 142 -7.51 -29.30 5.80
N PRO A 143 -7.84 -30.31 6.65
CA PRO A 143 -9.02 -30.23 7.53
C PRO A 143 -8.98 -29.07 8.55
N ASP A 144 -7.79 -28.62 8.90
CA ASP A 144 -7.51 -27.50 9.80
C ASP A 144 -7.41 -26.14 9.11
N PHE A 145 -7.65 -26.08 7.81
CA PHE A 145 -7.61 -24.83 7.07
C PHE A 145 -8.70 -23.85 7.53
N CYS A 146 -8.25 -22.72 8.08
CA CYS A 146 -9.13 -21.66 8.55
C CYS A 146 -9.00 -20.42 7.65
N LYS A 147 -10.06 -20.03 6.94
CA LYS A 147 -10.05 -18.86 6.06
C LYS A 147 -9.72 -17.55 6.79
N ALA A 148 -10.08 -17.43 8.05
CA ALA A 148 -9.80 -16.23 8.85
C ALA A 148 -8.29 -15.94 9.00
N ASP A 149 -7.45 -16.97 8.92
CA ASP A 149 -6.01 -16.86 9.07
C ASP A 149 -5.28 -16.56 7.74
N HIS A 150 -6.04 -16.48 6.63
CA HIS A 150 -5.50 -16.38 5.26
C HIS A 150 -5.98 -15.12 4.52
N GLY A 151 -6.26 -14.05 5.22
CA GLY A 151 -6.52 -12.75 4.60
C GLY A 151 -5.24 -11.99 4.20
N PRO A 152 -5.30 -11.03 3.27
CA PRO A 152 -4.25 -10.05 3.09
C PRO A 152 -4.08 -9.18 4.34
N ARG A 153 -2.90 -8.56 4.47
CA ARG A 153 -2.60 -7.64 5.56
C ARG A 153 -3.57 -6.45 5.53
N LYS A 154 -4.17 -6.15 6.67
CA LYS A 154 -5.10 -5.03 6.81
C LYS A 154 -4.38 -3.78 7.30
N LEU A 155 -4.86 -2.62 6.85
CA LEU A 155 -4.38 -1.32 7.30
C LEU A 155 -5.47 -0.66 8.14
N HIS A 156 -5.06 0.14 9.13
CA HIS A 156 -5.97 1.06 9.81
C HIS A 156 -6.27 2.23 8.88
N THR A 157 -7.50 2.69 8.86
CA THR A 157 -7.96 3.79 7.98
C THR A 157 -8.54 4.94 8.79
N THR A 158 -8.42 6.13 8.25
CA THR A 158 -9.09 7.33 8.76
C THR A 158 -9.38 8.30 7.63
N THR A 159 -10.30 9.23 7.87
CA THR A 159 -10.61 10.30 6.92
C THR A 159 -10.42 11.68 7.56
N LEU A 160 -9.95 12.62 6.76
CA LEU A 160 -9.90 14.04 7.14
C LEU A 160 -10.21 14.90 5.91
N CYS A 161 -11.26 15.70 5.98
CA CYS A 161 -11.68 16.63 4.91
C CYS A 161 -11.85 15.96 3.53
N GLY A 162 -12.36 14.72 3.50
CA GLY A 162 -12.52 13.95 2.27
C GLY A 162 -11.25 13.28 1.73
N LEU A 163 -10.14 13.36 2.46
CA LEU A 163 -8.93 12.59 2.20
C LEU A 163 -8.97 11.29 2.99
N VAL A 164 -8.66 10.18 2.35
CA VAL A 164 -8.53 8.86 2.99
C VAL A 164 -7.06 8.57 3.26
N PHE A 165 -6.77 8.23 4.50
CA PHE A 165 -5.43 7.84 4.95
C PHE A 165 -5.44 6.41 5.46
N ALA A 166 -4.31 5.73 5.30
CA ALA A 166 -4.08 4.40 5.85
C ALA A 166 -2.70 4.29 6.52
N THR A 167 -2.62 3.43 7.52
CA THR A 167 -1.37 3.11 8.22
C THR A 167 -1.26 1.62 8.51
N LEU A 168 -0.04 1.12 8.50
CA LEU A 168 0.29 -0.27 8.86
C LEU A 168 0.52 -0.44 10.37
N SER A 169 0.77 0.65 11.07
CA SER A 169 1.11 0.62 12.50
C SER A 169 -0.11 0.93 13.37
N ALA A 170 -0.35 0.08 14.37
CA ALA A 170 -1.34 0.34 15.40
C ALA A 170 -0.94 1.50 16.35
N ASP A 171 0.36 1.85 16.37
CA ASP A 171 0.90 2.91 17.24
C ASP A 171 0.79 4.31 16.59
N THR A 172 0.19 4.41 15.40
CA THR A 172 0.01 5.70 14.72
C THR A 172 -0.99 6.55 15.50
N PRO A 173 -0.63 7.76 15.95
CA PRO A 173 -1.54 8.64 16.64
C PRO A 173 -2.77 8.99 15.79
N PRO A 174 -3.90 9.37 16.40
CA PRO A 174 -5.07 9.88 15.66
C PRO A 174 -4.65 10.98 14.67
N ILE A 175 -5.22 10.99 13.48
CA ILE A 175 -4.80 11.86 12.36
C ILE A 175 -4.71 13.35 12.74
N LYS A 176 -5.61 13.83 13.58
CA LYS A 176 -5.62 15.25 14.01
C LYS A 176 -4.46 15.58 14.93
N GLU A 177 -4.09 14.66 15.81
CA GLU A 177 -2.93 14.77 16.68
C GLU A 177 -1.63 14.64 15.88
N TYR A 178 -1.56 13.67 14.97
CA TYR A 178 -0.44 13.42 14.10
C TYR A 178 -0.06 14.64 13.24
N LEU A 179 -1.05 15.32 12.67
CA LEU A 179 -0.84 16.50 11.83
C LEU A 179 -0.60 17.78 12.64
N GLY A 180 -1.12 17.85 13.86
CA GLY A 180 -1.13 19.08 14.64
C GLY A 180 -2.04 20.17 14.04
N ASP A 181 -2.22 21.25 14.80
CA ASP A 181 -3.20 22.29 14.45
C ASP A 181 -2.83 23.10 13.20
N ASP A 182 -1.55 23.36 12.98
CA ASP A 182 -1.10 24.18 11.82
C ASP A 182 -1.37 23.45 10.50
N ILE A 183 -0.89 22.20 10.36
CA ILE A 183 -1.07 21.43 9.12
C ILE A 183 -2.54 21.12 8.91
N ARG A 184 -3.26 20.68 9.96
CA ARG A 184 -4.70 20.45 9.91
C ARG A 184 -5.45 21.68 9.43
N GLY A 185 -5.19 22.87 10.01
CA GLY A 185 -5.85 24.10 9.63
C GLY A 185 -5.58 24.52 8.17
N ARG A 186 -4.40 24.20 7.63
CA ARG A 186 -4.09 24.42 6.20
C ARG A 186 -4.90 23.50 5.30
N ILE A 187 -5.00 22.21 5.65
CA ILE A 187 -5.80 21.21 4.92
C ILE A 187 -7.28 21.62 4.94
N GLU A 188 -7.84 21.90 6.12
CA GLU A 188 -9.24 22.31 6.31
C GLU A 188 -9.59 23.58 5.53
N ARG A 189 -8.66 24.52 5.41
CA ARG A 189 -8.86 25.76 4.63
C ARG A 189 -8.96 25.49 3.13
N VAL A 190 -8.16 24.57 2.59
CA VAL A 190 -8.14 24.23 1.16
C VAL A 190 -9.30 23.30 0.81
N LEU A 191 -9.59 22.33 1.66
CA LEU A 191 -10.57 21.27 1.41
C LEU A 191 -11.91 21.53 2.13
N ARG A 192 -12.42 22.76 2.04
CA ARG A 192 -13.71 23.15 2.64
C ARG A 192 -14.94 22.56 1.94
N ARG A 193 -14.76 22.04 0.73
CA ARG A 193 -15.81 21.45 -0.10
C ARG A 193 -15.36 20.07 -0.55
N PRO A 194 -16.30 19.16 -0.84
CA PRO A 194 -15.96 17.89 -1.47
C PRO A 194 -15.12 18.12 -2.73
N VAL A 195 -14.10 17.32 -2.89
CA VAL A 195 -13.17 17.36 -4.05
C VAL A 195 -13.25 16.05 -4.81
N GLU A 196 -13.00 16.12 -6.12
CA GLU A 196 -12.94 14.98 -7.01
C GLU A 196 -11.78 15.14 -8.00
N VAL A 197 -11.27 14.03 -8.52
CA VAL A 197 -10.23 14.05 -9.54
C VAL A 197 -10.88 14.26 -10.91
N LEU A 198 -10.64 15.41 -11.53
CA LEU A 198 -11.18 15.73 -12.87
C LEU A 198 -10.36 15.12 -14.01
N GLY A 199 -9.10 14.74 -13.77
CA GLY A 199 -8.23 14.14 -14.76
C GLY A 199 -6.76 14.10 -14.32
N ARG A 200 -5.92 13.51 -15.16
CA ARG A 200 -4.46 13.52 -15.00
C ARG A 200 -3.86 14.58 -15.93
N PHE A 201 -2.91 15.35 -15.43
CA PHE A 201 -2.04 16.15 -16.30
C PHE A 201 -1.06 15.21 -16.99
N THR A 202 -1.13 15.18 -18.31
CA THR A 202 -0.06 14.59 -19.15
C THR A 202 0.80 15.76 -19.65
N GLN A 203 2.06 15.79 -19.24
CA GLN A 203 3.08 16.66 -19.85
C GLN A 203 3.72 15.93 -21.03
#